data_8ed96aa929319bae5bd5db9cfa8c7b40
#
_entry.id   8ed96aa929319bae5bd5db9cfa8c7b40
#
_cell.length_a   1.000
_cell.length_b   1.000
_cell.length_c   1.000
_cell.angle_alpha   90.00
_cell.angle_beta   90.00
_cell.angle_gamma   90.00
#
_symmetry.space_group_name_H-M   'P 1'
#
loop_
_entity.id
_entity.type
_entity.pdbx_description
1 polymer ?
#
loop_
_entity_poly.entity_id
_entity_poly.type
_entity_poly.pdbx_seq_one_letter_code
_entity_poly.pdbx_strand_id
1 'polypeptide(L)'
;LIYSETGTLNMMDLAARLPEVADQRTTHTGFAFIMIGFALKLALFPLHLWLPNAYTYAPSAITVFLAATATKVAVYVMLRVLFTVFPQDFVSATPTDELFILSGMAGILITSVIAAYPANVKRLLAYSSVAQIGYMVLGIGLASATGVTASLVHLFSHALMKGARFMAV
;
A
#
# COMPACT_ATOMS: atom_id res chain seq x y z
N LEU A 1 -19.13 -9.23 -2.79
CA LEU A 1 -18.57 -10.13 -3.80
C LEU A 1 -17.90 -11.36 -3.16
N ILE A 2 -16.83 -11.20 -2.37
CA ILE A 2 -16.16 -12.35 -1.74
C ILE A 2 -17.11 -13.14 -0.84
N TYR A 3 -17.90 -12.45 -0.01
CA TYR A 3 -18.89 -13.08 0.84
C TYR A 3 -19.95 -13.88 0.07
N SER A 4 -20.38 -13.41 -1.09
CA SER A 4 -21.38 -14.12 -1.90
C SER A 4 -20.87 -15.47 -2.43
N GLU A 5 -19.55 -15.63 -2.62
CA GLU A 5 -18.94 -16.86 -3.10
C GLU A 5 -18.53 -17.79 -1.96
N THR A 6 -18.06 -17.23 -0.84
CA THR A 6 -17.47 -18.02 0.25
C THR A 6 -18.40 -18.22 1.45
N GLY A 7 -19.42 -17.35 1.59
CA GLY A 7 -20.35 -17.36 2.74
C GLY A 7 -19.72 -16.93 4.07
N THR A 8 -18.50 -16.41 4.07
CA THR A 8 -17.76 -16.03 5.28
C THR A 8 -16.99 -14.72 5.10
N LEU A 9 -16.72 -14.02 6.23
CA LEU A 9 -15.83 -12.85 6.31
C LEU A 9 -14.65 -13.10 7.26
N ASN A 10 -14.58 -14.29 7.88
CA ASN A 10 -13.43 -14.65 8.70
C ASN A 10 -12.22 -14.95 7.83
N MET A 11 -11.08 -14.28 8.07
CA MET A 11 -9.89 -14.40 7.23
C MET A 11 -9.31 -15.83 7.16
N MET A 12 -9.37 -16.60 8.25
CA MET A 12 -8.89 -17.98 8.25
C MET A 12 -9.81 -18.89 7.44
N ASP A 13 -11.11 -18.71 7.56
CA ASP A 13 -12.12 -19.46 6.83
C ASP A 13 -12.13 -19.07 5.33
N LEU A 14 -11.88 -17.78 5.03
CA LEU A 14 -11.66 -17.32 3.66
C LEU A 14 -10.45 -18.00 3.01
N ALA A 15 -9.32 -18.09 3.72
CA ALA A 15 -8.13 -18.76 3.21
C ALA A 15 -8.37 -20.24 2.88
N ALA A 16 -9.27 -20.90 3.63
CA ALA A 16 -9.64 -22.29 3.38
C ALA A 16 -10.60 -22.47 2.19
N ARG A 17 -11.52 -21.52 1.98
CA ARG A 17 -12.59 -21.64 0.96
C ARG A 17 -12.24 -20.97 -0.38
N LEU A 18 -11.38 -19.94 -0.39
CA LEU A 18 -11.00 -19.22 -1.61
C LEU A 18 -10.41 -20.12 -2.70
N PRO A 19 -9.58 -21.14 -2.41
CA PRO A 19 -9.09 -22.05 -3.44
C PRO A 19 -10.18 -22.73 -4.26
N GLU A 20 -11.34 -23.02 -3.69
CA GLU A 20 -12.46 -23.68 -4.36
C GLU A 20 -13.19 -22.77 -5.38
N VAL A 21 -13.11 -21.45 -5.16
CA VAL A 21 -13.80 -20.42 -5.96
C VAL A 21 -12.83 -19.46 -6.67
N ALA A 22 -11.55 -19.82 -6.70
CA ALA A 22 -10.48 -18.97 -7.25
C ALA A 22 -10.73 -18.58 -8.72
N ASP A 23 -11.20 -19.53 -9.54
CA ASP A 23 -11.42 -19.31 -10.98
C ASP A 23 -12.67 -18.47 -11.32
N GLN A 24 -13.47 -18.13 -10.33
CA GLN A 24 -14.69 -17.37 -10.57
C GLN A 24 -14.39 -15.89 -10.84
N ARG A 25 -15.06 -15.32 -11.85
CA ARG A 25 -14.94 -13.88 -12.18
C ARG A 25 -15.30 -12.98 -11.01
N THR A 26 -16.24 -13.37 -10.18
CA THR A 26 -16.66 -12.65 -8.98
C THR A 26 -15.53 -12.54 -7.97
N THR A 27 -14.74 -13.62 -7.79
CA THR A 27 -13.56 -13.64 -6.92
C THR A 27 -12.47 -12.69 -7.42
N HIS A 28 -12.15 -12.72 -8.73
CA HIS A 28 -11.20 -11.79 -9.35
C HIS A 28 -11.63 -10.34 -9.21
N THR A 29 -12.91 -10.06 -9.44
CA THR A 29 -13.45 -8.71 -9.28
C THR A 29 -13.40 -8.25 -7.83
N GLY A 30 -13.73 -9.12 -6.88
CA GLY A 30 -13.63 -8.85 -5.46
C GLY A 30 -12.19 -8.55 -5.02
N PHE A 31 -11.23 -9.34 -5.49
CA PHE A 31 -9.80 -9.13 -5.27
C PHE A 31 -9.34 -7.77 -5.82
N ALA A 32 -9.70 -7.44 -7.07
CA ALA A 32 -9.35 -6.17 -7.68
C ALA A 32 -9.88 -4.96 -6.88
N PHE A 33 -11.13 -5.01 -6.39
CA PHE A 33 -11.67 -3.95 -5.53
C PHE A 33 -10.94 -3.83 -4.20
N ILE A 34 -10.54 -4.95 -3.59
CA ILE A 34 -9.74 -4.94 -2.36
C ILE A 34 -8.37 -4.30 -2.61
N MET A 35 -7.70 -4.65 -3.71
CA MET A 35 -6.40 -4.08 -4.06
C MET A 35 -6.48 -2.58 -4.37
N ILE A 36 -7.52 -2.13 -5.10
CA ILE A 36 -7.78 -0.70 -5.33
C ILE A 36 -8.04 0.03 -4.00
N GLY A 37 -8.80 -0.59 -3.10
CA GLY A 37 -9.04 -0.05 -1.76
C GLY A 37 -7.75 0.14 -0.95
N PHE A 38 -6.83 -0.83 -1.01
CA PHE A 38 -5.50 -0.68 -0.42
C PHE A 38 -4.68 0.39 -1.11
N ALA A 39 -4.67 0.44 -2.44
CA ALA A 39 -3.95 1.46 -3.21
C ALA A 39 -4.41 2.88 -2.84
N LEU A 40 -5.71 3.09 -2.68
CA LEU A 40 -6.27 4.35 -2.18
C LEU A 40 -5.78 4.67 -0.76
N LYS A 41 -5.88 3.70 0.16
CA LYS A 41 -5.51 3.90 1.56
C LYS A 41 -3.99 4.10 1.75
N LEU A 42 -3.19 3.44 0.94
CA LEU A 42 -1.73 3.60 0.88
C LEU A 42 -1.31 4.93 0.26
N ALA A 43 -2.20 5.58 -0.48
CA ALA A 43 -1.86 6.67 -1.39
C ALA A 43 -0.83 6.24 -2.45
N LEU A 44 -1.03 5.05 -3.02
CA LEU A 44 -0.22 4.56 -4.12
C LEU A 44 -0.48 5.39 -5.39
N PHE A 45 0.54 5.66 -6.17
CA PHE A 45 0.38 6.34 -7.45
C PHE A 45 -0.48 5.49 -8.42
N PRO A 46 -1.47 6.07 -9.12
CA PRO A 46 -1.85 7.49 -9.21
C PRO A 46 -2.84 7.99 -8.12
N LEU A 47 -3.29 7.15 -7.21
CA LEU A 47 -4.37 7.43 -6.23
C LEU A 47 -3.89 8.20 -4.98
N HIS A 48 -2.78 8.95 -5.07
CA HIS A 48 -2.07 9.56 -3.95
C HIS A 48 -2.47 11.00 -3.61
N LEU A 49 -3.27 11.67 -4.45
CA LEU A 49 -3.49 13.12 -4.37
C LEU A 49 -4.12 13.62 -3.07
N TRP A 50 -4.82 12.76 -2.34
CA TRP A 50 -5.43 13.10 -1.06
C TRP A 50 -4.42 13.28 0.07
N LEU A 51 -3.31 12.51 0.05
CA LEU A 51 -2.36 12.44 1.16
C LEU A 51 -1.57 13.74 1.37
N PRO A 52 -1.02 14.44 0.35
CA PRO A 52 -0.34 15.71 0.54
C PRO A 52 -1.25 16.78 1.15
N ASN A 53 -2.50 16.84 0.74
CA ASN A 53 -3.46 17.79 1.30
C ASN A 53 -3.82 17.43 2.75
N ALA A 54 -4.11 16.16 3.03
CA ALA A 54 -4.41 15.69 4.38
C ALA A 54 -3.27 16.01 5.36
N TYR A 55 -2.02 15.77 4.98
CA TYR A 55 -0.87 16.03 5.86
C TYR A 55 -0.54 17.51 6.01
N THR A 56 -0.82 18.33 5.01
CA THR A 56 -0.52 19.77 5.04
C THR A 56 -1.47 20.52 5.96
N TYR A 57 -2.75 20.18 5.92
CA TYR A 57 -3.80 20.92 6.64
C TYR A 57 -4.14 20.32 8.02
N ALA A 58 -3.71 19.11 8.32
CA ALA A 58 -3.93 18.52 9.64
C ALA A 58 -3.06 19.17 10.72
N PRO A 59 -3.53 19.21 11.99
CA PRO A 59 -2.71 19.58 13.12
C PRO A 59 -1.44 18.72 13.23
N SER A 60 -0.30 19.29 13.67
CA SER A 60 1.00 18.61 13.64
C SER A 60 0.99 17.26 14.35
N ALA A 61 0.38 17.14 15.53
CA ALA A 61 0.28 15.87 16.25
C ALA A 61 -0.44 14.77 15.46
N ILE A 62 -1.53 15.14 14.77
CA ILE A 62 -2.30 14.21 13.93
C ILE A 62 -1.47 13.80 12.70
N THR A 63 -0.77 14.75 12.09
CA THR A 63 0.09 14.47 10.93
C THR A 63 1.22 13.51 11.29
N VAL A 64 1.85 13.69 12.46
CA VAL A 64 2.89 12.77 12.98
C VAL A 64 2.32 11.35 13.09
N PHE A 65 1.16 11.20 13.74
CA PHE A 65 0.52 9.90 13.91
C PHE A 65 0.15 9.24 12.57
N LEU A 66 -0.52 9.98 11.68
CA LEU A 66 -0.92 9.47 10.36
C LEU A 66 0.31 9.09 9.52
N ALA A 67 1.34 9.92 9.51
CA ALA A 67 2.55 9.67 8.73
C ALA A 67 3.38 8.50 9.28
N ALA A 68 3.40 8.30 10.59
CA ALA A 68 4.13 7.19 11.21
C ALA A 68 3.40 5.84 11.07
N THR A 69 2.06 5.82 11.16
CA THR A 69 1.31 4.56 11.36
C THR A 69 0.32 4.24 10.25
N ALA A 70 -0.55 5.16 9.85
CA ALA A 70 -1.74 4.84 9.05
C ALA A 70 -1.42 4.13 7.72
N THR A 71 -0.48 4.66 6.94
CA THR A 71 -0.07 4.06 5.66
C THR A 71 0.66 2.73 5.85
N LYS A 72 1.44 2.58 6.94
CA LYS A 72 2.19 1.36 7.26
C LYS A 72 1.29 0.20 7.64
N VAL A 73 0.27 0.48 8.43
CA VAL A 73 -0.77 -0.51 8.75
C VAL A 73 -1.46 -0.98 7.48
N ALA A 74 -1.73 -0.09 6.52
CA ALA A 74 -2.34 -0.47 5.25
C ALA A 74 -1.41 -1.37 4.41
N VAL A 75 -0.08 -1.12 4.37
CA VAL A 75 0.90 -2.03 3.74
C VAL A 75 0.87 -3.39 4.42
N TYR A 76 0.90 -3.43 5.74
CA TYR A 76 0.86 -4.68 6.49
C TYR A 76 -0.40 -5.49 6.20
N VAL A 77 -1.58 -4.85 6.23
CA VAL A 77 -2.84 -5.54 5.94
C VAL A 77 -2.88 -6.03 4.48
N MET A 78 -2.37 -5.25 3.54
CA MET A 78 -2.24 -5.66 2.14
C MET A 78 -1.37 -6.92 2.00
N LEU A 79 -0.21 -6.97 2.67
CA LEU A 79 0.64 -8.17 2.70
C LEU A 79 -0.08 -9.36 3.32
N ARG A 80 -0.82 -9.15 4.42
CA ARG A 80 -1.64 -10.22 5.04
C ARG A 80 -2.67 -10.78 4.07
N VAL A 81 -3.34 -9.93 3.32
CA VAL A 81 -4.33 -10.36 2.32
C VAL A 81 -3.65 -11.11 1.18
N LEU A 82 -2.55 -10.62 0.63
CA LEU A 82 -1.82 -11.23 -0.48
C LEU A 82 -1.22 -12.59 -0.12
N PHE A 83 -0.61 -12.72 1.06
CA PHE A 83 0.15 -13.91 1.43
C PHE A 83 -0.55 -14.89 2.37
N THR A 84 -1.68 -14.48 2.98
CA THR A 84 -2.36 -15.33 3.97
C THR A 84 -3.79 -15.66 3.58
N VAL A 85 -4.49 -14.74 2.90
CA VAL A 85 -5.92 -14.90 2.59
C VAL A 85 -6.12 -15.48 1.19
N PHE A 86 -5.44 -14.92 0.19
CA PHE A 86 -5.56 -15.41 -1.20
C PHE A 86 -4.52 -16.48 -1.51
N PRO A 87 -4.90 -17.54 -2.27
CA PRO A 87 -3.95 -18.56 -2.73
C PRO A 87 -2.84 -17.92 -3.57
N GLN A 88 -1.59 -18.38 -3.40
CA GLN A 88 -0.45 -17.83 -4.13
C GLN A 88 -0.57 -18.06 -5.64
N ASP A 89 -1.08 -19.22 -6.05
CA ASP A 89 -1.34 -19.53 -7.47
C ASP A 89 -2.33 -18.55 -8.09
N PHE A 90 -3.37 -18.14 -7.33
CA PHE A 90 -4.33 -17.13 -7.75
C PHE A 90 -3.66 -15.75 -7.90
N VAL A 91 -2.86 -15.32 -6.92
CA VAL A 91 -2.18 -14.02 -6.97
C VAL A 91 -1.20 -13.96 -8.13
N SER A 92 -0.42 -15.01 -8.35
CA SER A 92 0.56 -15.08 -9.45
C SER A 92 -0.09 -15.17 -10.84
N ALA A 93 -1.32 -15.67 -10.93
CA ALA A 93 -2.09 -15.65 -12.17
C ALA A 93 -2.68 -14.29 -12.52
N THR A 94 -2.67 -13.34 -11.59
CA THR A 94 -3.14 -11.96 -11.81
C THR A 94 -1.96 -11.03 -12.12
N PRO A 95 -2.14 -9.95 -12.90
CA PRO A 95 -1.07 -8.99 -13.21
C PRO A 95 -0.74 -8.06 -12.03
N THR A 96 -0.90 -8.54 -10.79
CA THR A 96 -0.74 -7.75 -9.56
C THR A 96 0.70 -7.28 -9.39
N ASP A 97 1.67 -8.15 -9.66
CA ASP A 97 3.10 -7.86 -9.52
C ASP A 97 3.54 -6.79 -10.52
N GLU A 98 3.11 -6.90 -11.77
CA GLU A 98 3.39 -5.92 -12.82
C GLU A 98 2.78 -4.54 -12.50
N LEU A 99 1.54 -4.52 -12.03
CA LEU A 99 0.86 -3.29 -11.61
C LEU A 99 1.57 -2.65 -10.40
N PHE A 100 2.08 -3.43 -9.46
CA PHE A 100 2.85 -2.93 -8.33
C PHE A 100 4.20 -2.36 -8.75
N ILE A 101 4.91 -3.02 -9.68
CA ILE A 101 6.15 -2.51 -10.25
C ILE A 101 5.92 -1.19 -10.97
N LEU A 102 4.94 -1.13 -11.87
CA LEU A 102 4.64 0.07 -12.65
C LEU A 102 4.19 1.25 -11.76
N SER A 103 3.24 1.01 -10.86
CA SER A 103 2.74 2.05 -9.96
C SER A 103 3.80 2.49 -8.94
N GLY A 104 4.62 1.56 -8.44
CA GLY A 104 5.74 1.85 -7.56
C GLY A 104 6.80 2.71 -8.25
N MET A 105 7.26 2.34 -9.43
CA MET A 105 8.24 3.10 -10.21
C MET A 105 7.72 4.51 -10.57
N ALA A 106 6.50 4.59 -11.11
CA ALA A 106 5.88 5.87 -11.44
C ALA A 106 5.71 6.74 -10.19
N GLY A 107 5.30 6.16 -9.07
CA GLY A 107 5.19 6.84 -7.77
C GLY A 107 6.53 7.39 -7.31
N ILE A 108 7.61 6.62 -7.37
CA ILE A 108 8.95 7.06 -6.99
C ILE A 108 9.39 8.24 -7.84
N LEU A 109 9.35 8.11 -9.16
CA LEU A 109 9.88 9.13 -10.07
C LEU A 109 9.06 10.41 -10.03
N ILE A 110 7.75 10.30 -10.24
CA ILE A 110 6.87 11.47 -10.38
C ILE A 110 6.77 12.22 -9.06
N THR A 111 6.55 11.54 -7.94
CA THR A 111 6.36 12.24 -6.68
C THR A 111 7.66 12.77 -6.07
N SER A 112 8.82 12.17 -6.39
CA SER A 112 10.12 12.72 -6.02
C SER A 112 10.39 14.06 -6.75
N VAL A 113 10.07 14.13 -8.03
CA VAL A 113 10.18 15.38 -8.80
C VAL A 113 9.22 16.43 -8.25
N ILE A 114 7.94 16.07 -8.03
CA ILE A 114 6.96 17.00 -7.47
C ILE A 114 7.38 17.47 -6.07
N ALA A 115 7.98 16.61 -5.25
CA ALA A 115 8.44 16.95 -3.90
C ALA A 115 9.49 18.08 -3.88
N ALA A 116 10.20 18.33 -4.98
CA ALA A 116 11.22 19.37 -5.05
C ALA A 116 10.66 20.80 -5.16
N TYR A 117 9.40 20.97 -5.58
CA TYR A 117 8.83 22.29 -5.87
C TYR A 117 8.05 22.96 -4.72
N PRO A 118 7.41 22.27 -3.75
CA PRO A 118 6.60 22.93 -2.73
C PRO A 118 7.42 23.79 -1.77
N ALA A 119 6.99 25.04 -1.58
CA ALA A 119 7.55 25.92 -0.55
C ALA A 119 7.19 25.49 0.88
N ASN A 120 6.11 24.69 1.05
CA ASN A 120 5.67 24.22 2.35
C ASN A 120 6.34 22.88 2.68
N VAL A 121 7.10 22.85 3.79
CA VAL A 121 7.87 21.67 4.24
C VAL A 121 6.96 20.45 4.52
N LYS A 122 5.78 20.65 5.12
CA LYS A 122 4.83 19.56 5.34
C LYS A 122 4.38 18.91 4.02
N ARG A 123 4.15 19.73 2.99
CA ARG A 123 3.76 19.25 1.67
C ARG A 123 4.90 18.50 0.97
N LEU A 124 6.13 19.01 1.06
CA LEU A 124 7.34 18.33 0.59
C LEU A 124 7.47 16.94 1.26
N LEU A 125 7.38 16.91 2.60
CA LEU A 125 7.45 15.65 3.37
C LEU A 125 6.31 14.68 3.00
N ALA A 126 5.13 15.19 2.67
CA ALA A 126 3.99 14.35 2.25
C ALA A 126 4.25 13.70 0.88
N TYR A 127 4.69 14.43 -0.14
CA TYR A 127 5.08 13.83 -1.44
C TYR A 127 6.25 12.85 -1.30
N SER A 128 7.23 13.20 -0.48
CA SER A 128 8.30 12.25 -0.12
C SER A 128 7.76 10.97 0.53
N SER A 129 6.64 11.01 1.26
CA SER A 129 6.00 9.80 1.80
C SER A 129 5.40 8.93 0.70
N VAL A 130 4.79 9.52 -0.31
CA VAL A 130 4.25 8.78 -1.47
C VAL A 130 5.37 8.06 -2.23
N ALA A 131 6.52 8.72 -2.46
CA ALA A 131 7.68 8.07 -3.07
C ALA A 131 8.16 6.86 -2.26
N GLN A 132 8.21 6.99 -0.93
CA GLN A 132 8.64 5.88 -0.06
C GLN A 132 7.64 4.71 -0.06
N ILE A 133 6.34 4.97 -0.18
CA ILE A 133 5.34 3.93 -0.40
C ILE A 133 5.59 3.23 -1.74
N GLY A 134 5.97 3.98 -2.77
CA GLY A 134 6.39 3.44 -4.06
C GLY A 134 7.53 2.42 -3.93
N TYR A 135 8.57 2.70 -3.12
CA TYR A 135 9.66 1.74 -2.87
C TYR A 135 9.16 0.45 -2.20
N MET A 136 8.24 0.56 -1.22
CA MET A 136 7.69 -0.61 -0.54
C MET A 136 6.88 -1.48 -1.51
N VAL A 137 6.01 -0.85 -2.31
CA VAL A 137 5.15 -1.57 -3.26
C VAL A 137 5.98 -2.16 -4.40
N LEU A 138 7.01 -1.46 -4.89
CA LEU A 138 7.96 -2.00 -5.87
C LEU A 138 8.65 -3.26 -5.34
N GLY A 139 9.13 -3.23 -4.09
CA GLY A 139 9.77 -4.40 -3.47
C GLY A 139 8.83 -5.59 -3.30
N ILE A 140 7.54 -5.34 -3.05
CA ILE A 140 6.52 -6.39 -2.99
C ILE A 140 6.26 -6.95 -4.40
N GLY A 141 6.13 -6.08 -5.41
CA GLY A 141 5.88 -6.47 -6.80
C GLY A 141 7.02 -7.25 -7.46
N LEU A 142 8.25 -7.23 -6.89
CA LEU A 142 9.34 -8.09 -7.35
C LEU A 142 9.10 -9.59 -7.04
N ALA A 143 8.03 -9.93 -6.33
CA ALA A 143 7.62 -11.30 -5.98
C ALA A 143 8.76 -12.18 -5.44
N SER A 144 9.74 -11.59 -4.78
CA SER A 144 10.92 -12.27 -4.23
C SER A 144 10.98 -12.12 -2.71
N ALA A 145 11.51 -13.15 -2.02
CA ALA A 145 11.68 -13.11 -0.57
C ALA A 145 12.54 -11.91 -0.13
N THR A 146 13.57 -11.60 -0.90
CA THR A 146 14.46 -10.44 -0.65
C THR A 146 13.70 -9.12 -0.82
N GLY A 147 12.86 -8.99 -1.87
CA GLY A 147 12.04 -7.80 -2.13
C GLY A 147 11.03 -7.54 -1.02
N VAL A 148 10.31 -8.58 -0.59
CA VAL A 148 9.36 -8.48 0.53
C VAL A 148 10.07 -8.14 1.84
N THR A 149 11.20 -8.78 2.14
CA THR A 149 12.00 -8.48 3.33
C THR A 149 12.51 -7.03 3.31
N ALA A 150 13.03 -6.56 2.18
CA ALA A 150 13.46 -5.18 2.01
C ALA A 150 12.31 -4.19 2.25
N SER A 151 11.12 -4.49 1.72
CA SER A 151 9.91 -3.68 1.92
C SER A 151 9.50 -3.60 3.39
N LEU A 152 9.57 -4.71 4.14
CA LEU A 152 9.26 -4.74 5.57
C LEU A 152 10.27 -3.95 6.41
N VAL A 153 11.57 -4.11 6.14
CA VAL A 153 12.62 -3.34 6.81
C VAL A 153 12.47 -1.85 6.51
N HIS A 154 12.20 -1.52 5.25
CA HIS A 154 11.95 -0.14 4.83
C HIS A 154 10.70 0.46 5.48
N LEU A 155 9.62 -0.32 5.60
CA LEU A 155 8.38 0.07 6.29
C LEU A 155 8.66 0.53 7.73
N PHE A 156 9.42 -0.27 8.48
CA PHE A 156 9.77 0.05 9.86
C PHE A 156 10.65 1.30 9.96
N SER A 157 11.74 1.34 9.19
CA SER A 157 12.66 2.48 9.16
C SER A 157 11.96 3.78 8.74
N HIS A 158 11.10 3.70 7.72
CA HIS A 158 10.33 4.85 7.24
C HIS A 158 9.30 5.33 8.28
N ALA A 159 8.68 4.44 9.04
CA ALA A 159 7.75 4.82 10.11
C ALA A 159 8.45 5.72 11.15
N LEU A 160 9.63 5.31 11.62
CA LEU A 160 10.43 6.05 12.58
C LEU A 160 10.91 7.39 12.01
N MET A 161 11.50 7.37 10.82
CA MET A 161 12.01 8.58 10.16
C MET A 161 10.91 9.62 9.91
N LYS A 162 9.73 9.20 9.46
CA LYS A 162 8.63 10.13 9.20
C LYS A 162 8.02 10.68 10.47
N GLY A 163 7.87 9.85 11.50
CA GLY A 163 7.46 10.34 12.83
C GLY A 163 8.38 11.46 13.31
N ALA A 164 9.67 11.22 13.32
CA ALA A 164 10.67 12.21 13.75
C ALA A 164 10.66 13.50 12.88
N ARG A 165 10.61 13.37 11.56
CA ARG A 165 10.60 14.54 10.64
C ARG A 165 9.36 15.40 10.79
N PHE A 166 8.18 14.82 10.98
CA PHE A 166 6.96 15.58 11.19
C PHE A 166 6.85 16.17 12.60
N MET A 167 7.57 15.62 13.59
CA MET A 167 7.69 16.24 14.91
C MET A 167 8.56 17.51 14.89
N ALA A 168 9.50 17.60 13.95
CA ALA A 168 10.40 18.73 13.80
C ALA A 168 9.83 19.92 13.00
N VAL A 169 8.59 19.79 12.47
CA VAL A 169 7.90 20.77 11.61
C VAL A 169 6.51 21.09 12.14
#